data_64287d3ab880b0fa0cfc92ade2bd12db
#
_entry.id   64287d3ab880b0fa0cfc92ade2bd12db
#
_cell.length_a   1.000
_cell.length_b   1.000
_cell.length_c   1.000
_cell.angle_alpha   90.00
_cell.angle_beta   90.00
_cell.angle_gamma   90.00
#
_symmetry.space_group_name_H-M   'P 1'
#
loop_
_entity.id
_entity.type
_entity.pdbx_description
1 polymer ?
#
loop_
_entity_poly.entity_id
_entity_poly.type
_entity_poly.pdbx_seq_one_letter_code
_entity_poly.pdbx_strand_id
1 'polypeptide(L)'
;MTKIKGIILDWAGTTVDFGCFAPVNVFIDIFKEAGITVTIEEAREPMGMLKRDHIQSMLEMPRIQQLWQHQYGKPHSEADIDNLYRQFETLLMKNLESFTDPLPHVIEVIDALRKKGYVIGSTTGYTKEMMKIVSSAAKTKGYMPDNIVTADDVSGFGRPYPYMIFENMRQLELQSVHEVIKVGDTLSDIKEALNSGVTAVGVIKGSSIIGLSESEWINLNNVDKKEIIEEAKQKFLAHGANYVLNDITELPLLLESIQEK
;
A
#
# COMPACT_ATOMS: atom_id res chain seq x y z
N MET A 1 -27.63 5.25 11.01
CA MET A 1 -26.16 5.20 10.89
C MET A 1 -25.72 6.13 9.78
N THR A 2 -24.50 6.65 9.85
CA THR A 2 -23.98 7.55 8.81
C THR A 2 -23.65 6.72 7.56
N LYS A 3 -24.17 7.12 6.41
CA LYS A 3 -23.95 6.42 5.13
C LYS A 3 -22.52 6.62 4.66
N ILE A 4 -21.83 5.55 4.24
CA ILE A 4 -20.51 5.66 3.57
C ILE A 4 -20.68 6.45 2.26
N LYS A 5 -19.81 7.42 2.03
CA LYS A 5 -19.76 8.27 0.84
C LYS A 5 -18.39 8.26 0.17
N GLY A 6 -17.31 8.11 0.96
CA GLY A 6 -15.93 8.14 0.50
C GLY A 6 -15.21 6.82 0.67
N ILE A 7 -14.44 6.46 -0.35
CA ILE A 7 -13.58 5.28 -0.36
C ILE A 7 -12.17 5.75 -0.65
N ILE A 8 -11.26 5.54 0.29
CA ILE A 8 -9.85 5.91 0.13
C ILE A 8 -9.03 4.64 -0.10
N LEU A 9 -8.45 4.53 -1.27
CA LEU A 9 -7.71 3.36 -1.73
C LEU A 9 -6.20 3.58 -1.61
N ASP A 10 -5.44 2.53 -1.35
CA ASP A 10 -4.02 2.50 -1.63
C ASP A 10 -3.75 2.24 -3.12
N TRP A 11 -2.49 2.35 -3.53
CA TRP A 11 -2.05 2.13 -4.91
C TRP A 11 -1.42 0.75 -5.12
N ALA A 12 -0.13 0.60 -4.88
CA ALA A 12 0.62 -0.62 -5.19
C ALA A 12 0.17 -1.80 -4.32
N GLY A 13 -0.25 -2.89 -4.93
CA GLY A 13 -0.80 -4.06 -4.22
C GLY A 13 -2.30 -3.99 -3.93
N THR A 14 -2.91 -2.81 -4.13
CA THR A 14 -4.36 -2.58 -3.94
C THR A 14 -5.07 -2.29 -5.25
N THR A 15 -4.56 -1.30 -6.01
CA THR A 15 -5.20 -0.87 -7.26
C THR A 15 -4.31 -1.05 -8.49
N VAL A 16 -3.00 -1.01 -8.33
CA VAL A 16 -1.98 -1.27 -9.36
C VAL A 16 -0.87 -2.15 -8.80
N ASP A 17 0.02 -2.67 -9.64
CA ASP A 17 1.21 -3.45 -9.23
C ASP A 17 0.85 -4.68 -8.39
N PHE A 18 0.27 -5.69 -9.01
CA PHE A 18 -0.12 -6.95 -8.35
C PHE A 18 1.08 -7.58 -7.61
N GLY A 19 0.96 -7.77 -6.28
CA GLY A 19 2.02 -8.27 -5.42
C GLY A 19 3.02 -7.21 -4.95
N CYS A 20 2.85 -5.94 -5.36
CA CYS A 20 3.69 -4.81 -4.95
C CYS A 20 5.19 -5.04 -5.20
N PHE A 21 5.54 -5.41 -6.45
CA PHE A 21 6.92 -5.77 -6.82
C PHE A 21 7.81 -4.57 -7.14
N ALA A 22 7.25 -3.44 -7.59
CA ALA A 22 8.05 -2.27 -7.95
C ALA A 22 9.04 -1.86 -6.85
N PRO A 23 8.61 -1.60 -5.60
CA PRO A 23 9.52 -1.21 -4.54
C PRO A 23 10.33 -2.37 -3.97
N VAL A 24 9.79 -3.61 -3.91
CA VAL A 24 10.46 -4.76 -3.30
C VAL A 24 11.79 -5.08 -3.97
N ASN A 25 11.79 -5.17 -5.31
CA ASN A 25 12.99 -5.47 -6.07
C ASN A 25 14.05 -4.38 -5.87
N VAL A 26 13.63 -3.12 -5.85
CA VAL A 26 14.56 -2.00 -5.64
C VAL A 26 15.16 -2.00 -4.24
N PHE A 27 14.39 -2.33 -3.20
CA PHE A 27 14.94 -2.51 -1.85
C PHE A 27 16.02 -3.60 -1.82
N ILE A 28 15.75 -4.74 -2.43
CA ILE A 28 16.74 -5.84 -2.50
C ILE A 28 18.01 -5.38 -3.22
N ASP A 29 17.87 -4.67 -4.33
CA ASP A 29 19.00 -4.22 -5.15
C ASP A 29 19.88 -3.21 -4.41
N ILE A 30 19.32 -2.18 -3.75
CA ILE A 30 20.12 -1.19 -3.03
C ILE A 30 20.88 -1.79 -1.83
N PHE A 31 20.25 -2.72 -1.10
CA PHE A 31 20.95 -3.43 -0.02
C PHE A 31 22.04 -4.35 -0.56
N LYS A 32 21.79 -5.04 -1.68
CA LYS A 32 22.80 -5.85 -2.36
C LYS A 32 23.99 -5.01 -2.84
N GLU A 33 23.75 -3.83 -3.42
CA GLU A 33 24.81 -2.88 -3.81
C GLU A 33 25.61 -2.39 -2.58
N ALA A 34 24.98 -2.28 -1.42
CA ALA A 34 25.64 -2.00 -0.14
C ALA A 34 26.37 -3.22 0.47
N GLY A 35 26.41 -4.36 -0.22
CA GLY A 35 27.03 -5.60 0.28
C GLY A 35 26.20 -6.36 1.32
N ILE A 36 24.92 -6.03 1.48
CA ILE A 36 24.01 -6.63 2.45
C ILE A 36 22.95 -7.46 1.71
N THR A 37 22.94 -8.78 1.95
CA THR A 37 21.88 -9.64 1.40
C THR A 37 20.66 -9.61 2.30
N VAL A 38 19.55 -9.10 1.79
CA VAL A 38 18.24 -9.10 2.46
C VAL A 38 17.31 -10.13 1.79
N THR A 39 16.33 -10.64 2.54
CA THR A 39 15.32 -11.55 1.99
C THR A 39 14.11 -10.76 1.46
N ILE A 40 13.28 -11.43 0.67
CA ILE A 40 12.02 -10.84 0.17
C ILE A 40 11.09 -10.50 1.34
N GLU A 41 11.03 -11.37 2.36
CA GLU A 41 10.22 -11.19 3.56
C GLU A 41 10.67 -9.94 4.33
N GLU A 42 11.97 -9.76 4.53
CA GLU A 42 12.53 -8.56 5.18
C GLU A 42 12.24 -7.29 4.38
N ALA A 43 12.34 -7.35 3.05
CA ALA A 43 11.99 -6.22 2.19
C ALA A 43 10.48 -5.91 2.19
N ARG A 44 9.62 -6.88 2.51
CA ARG A 44 8.16 -6.72 2.57
C ARG A 44 7.63 -6.30 3.93
N GLU A 45 8.33 -6.57 5.01
CA GLU A 45 7.84 -6.33 6.37
C GLU A 45 7.41 -4.88 6.63
N PRO A 46 8.20 -3.83 6.24
CA PRO A 46 7.80 -2.44 6.44
C PRO A 46 6.95 -1.87 5.29
N MET A 47 6.33 -2.70 4.45
CA MET A 47 5.62 -2.23 3.26
C MET A 47 4.47 -1.25 3.63
N GLY A 48 4.23 -0.28 2.76
CA GLY A 48 3.23 0.76 2.98
C GLY A 48 3.73 1.99 3.75
N MET A 49 4.91 1.94 4.38
CA MET A 49 5.57 3.09 5.00
C MET A 49 6.15 4.04 3.95
N LEU A 50 6.50 5.28 4.37
CA LEU A 50 7.37 6.15 3.57
C LEU A 50 8.68 5.44 3.23
N LYS A 51 9.19 5.62 2.03
CA LYS A 51 10.30 4.81 1.53
C LYS A 51 11.61 5.00 2.30
N ARG A 52 11.85 6.20 2.82
CA ARG A 52 12.98 6.46 3.71
C ARG A 52 12.85 5.75 5.05
N ASP A 53 11.65 5.82 5.65
CA ASP A 53 11.35 5.16 6.93
C ASP A 53 11.37 3.63 6.78
N HIS A 54 10.96 3.12 5.62
CA HIS A 54 11.06 1.71 5.26
C HIS A 54 12.52 1.24 5.27
N ILE A 55 13.44 1.98 4.63
CA ILE A 55 14.88 1.67 4.62
C ILE A 55 15.44 1.69 6.04
N GLN A 56 15.08 2.68 6.83
CA GLN A 56 15.47 2.75 8.24
C GLN A 56 14.97 1.52 9.01
N SER A 57 13.69 1.18 8.88
CA SER A 57 13.11 0.00 9.51
C SER A 57 13.83 -1.30 9.12
N MET A 58 14.22 -1.45 7.85
CA MET A 58 15.02 -2.60 7.41
C MET A 58 16.41 -2.63 8.08
N LEU A 59 17.09 -1.48 8.14
CA LEU A 59 18.41 -1.38 8.79
C LEU A 59 18.37 -1.65 10.29
N GLU A 60 17.22 -1.43 10.94
CA GLU A 60 16.97 -1.70 12.35
C GLU A 60 16.63 -3.16 12.65
N MET A 61 16.35 -3.99 11.63
CA MET A 61 16.14 -5.42 11.82
C MET A 61 17.39 -6.10 12.35
N PRO A 62 17.31 -6.94 13.40
CA PRO A 62 18.49 -7.48 14.09
C PRO A 62 19.50 -8.16 13.17
N ARG A 63 19.03 -8.94 12.17
CA ARG A 63 19.90 -9.63 11.21
C ARG A 63 20.60 -8.65 10.28
N ILE A 64 19.87 -7.69 9.74
CA ILE A 64 20.41 -6.69 8.80
C ILE A 64 21.39 -5.76 9.54
N GLN A 65 21.05 -5.36 10.78
CA GLN A 65 21.93 -4.55 11.62
C GLN A 65 23.28 -5.26 11.88
N GLN A 66 23.25 -6.56 12.15
CA GLN A 66 24.48 -7.36 12.32
C GLN A 66 25.29 -7.45 11.03
N LEU A 67 24.65 -7.66 9.89
CA LEU A 67 25.32 -7.68 8.59
C LEU A 67 25.95 -6.33 8.25
N TRP A 68 25.24 -5.23 8.54
CA TRP A 68 25.75 -3.87 8.36
C TRP A 68 26.99 -3.62 9.22
N GLN A 69 26.91 -3.95 10.52
CA GLN A 69 28.03 -3.84 11.44
C GLN A 69 29.24 -4.66 10.99
N HIS A 70 29.02 -5.87 10.48
CA HIS A 70 30.09 -6.71 9.95
C HIS A 70 30.72 -6.10 8.68
N GLN A 71 29.91 -5.58 7.75
CA GLN A 71 30.35 -5.02 6.49
C GLN A 71 31.11 -3.71 6.66
N TYR A 72 30.65 -2.81 7.55
CA TYR A 72 31.15 -1.44 7.66
C TYR A 72 31.92 -1.18 8.97
N GLY A 73 31.98 -2.12 9.90
CA GLY A 73 32.67 -1.97 11.19
C GLY A 73 32.00 -1.00 12.17
N LYS A 74 30.81 -0.48 11.85
CA LYS A 74 30.07 0.50 12.65
C LYS A 74 28.56 0.37 12.42
N PRO A 75 27.71 0.84 13.35
CA PRO A 75 26.28 0.95 13.11
C PRO A 75 25.97 1.88 11.93
N HIS A 76 24.80 1.71 11.31
CA HIS A 76 24.30 2.63 10.30
C HIS A 76 24.03 4.01 10.90
N SER A 77 24.10 5.04 10.07
CA SER A 77 23.83 6.43 10.41
C SER A 77 22.71 7.00 9.53
N GLU A 78 22.18 8.18 9.88
CA GLU A 78 21.22 8.90 9.05
C GLU A 78 21.75 9.14 7.62
N ALA A 79 23.07 9.42 7.48
CA ALA A 79 23.68 9.61 6.17
C ALA A 79 23.67 8.33 5.33
N ASP A 80 23.76 7.16 5.94
CA ASP A 80 23.67 5.87 5.25
C ASP A 80 22.22 5.63 4.78
N ILE A 81 21.22 5.94 5.62
CA ILE A 81 19.79 5.88 5.26
C ILE A 81 19.52 6.80 4.07
N ASP A 82 19.96 8.05 4.12
CA ASP A 82 19.79 9.03 3.06
C ASP A 82 20.48 8.62 1.75
N ASN A 83 21.62 7.94 1.84
CA ASN A 83 22.32 7.43 0.66
C ASN A 83 21.54 6.28 0.00
N LEU A 84 21.10 5.31 0.79
CA LEU A 84 20.27 4.20 0.29
C LEU A 84 18.96 4.73 -0.30
N TYR A 85 18.34 5.72 0.34
CA TYR A 85 17.10 6.32 -0.15
C TYR A 85 17.29 7.02 -1.51
N ARG A 86 18.36 7.76 -1.71
CA ARG A 86 18.67 8.37 -3.03
C ARG A 86 18.89 7.33 -4.13
N GLN A 87 19.57 6.21 -3.80
CA GLN A 87 19.73 5.10 -4.73
C GLN A 87 18.38 4.46 -5.06
N PHE A 88 17.56 4.23 -4.04
CA PHE A 88 16.20 3.71 -4.17
C PHE A 88 15.35 4.58 -5.12
N GLU A 89 15.28 5.88 -4.88
CA GLU A 89 14.52 6.80 -5.75
C GLU A 89 15.01 6.72 -7.20
N THR A 90 16.32 6.75 -7.41
CA THR A 90 16.92 6.70 -8.74
C THR A 90 16.58 5.41 -9.49
N LEU A 91 16.62 4.26 -8.82
CA LEU A 91 16.34 2.96 -9.43
C LEU A 91 14.83 2.76 -9.64
N LEU A 92 14.01 3.15 -8.65
CA LEU A 92 12.56 3.01 -8.74
C LEU A 92 12.01 3.83 -9.90
N MET A 93 12.40 5.10 -10.02
CA MET A 93 11.92 6.00 -11.06
C MET A 93 12.15 5.47 -12.48
N LYS A 94 13.22 4.70 -12.70
CA LYS A 94 13.53 4.12 -14.03
C LYS A 94 12.53 3.04 -14.46
N ASN A 95 11.95 2.31 -13.52
CA ASN A 95 11.13 1.13 -13.78
C ASN A 95 9.66 1.29 -13.36
N LEU A 96 9.33 2.39 -12.68
CA LEU A 96 8.05 2.58 -12.02
C LEU A 96 6.85 2.49 -12.98
N GLU A 97 7.00 2.99 -14.21
CA GLU A 97 5.95 2.93 -15.24
C GLU A 97 5.54 1.50 -15.61
N SER A 98 6.47 0.54 -15.51
CA SER A 98 6.19 -0.89 -15.80
C SER A 98 5.31 -1.56 -14.75
N PHE A 99 5.08 -0.94 -13.59
CA PHE A 99 4.31 -1.47 -12.47
C PHE A 99 3.04 -0.67 -12.22
N THR A 100 2.37 -0.23 -13.27
CA THR A 100 1.18 0.63 -13.21
C THR A 100 -0.07 -0.02 -13.79
N ASP A 101 -0.01 -1.33 -14.10
CA ASP A 101 -1.18 -2.07 -14.57
C ASP A 101 -2.20 -2.16 -13.43
N PRO A 102 -3.46 -1.73 -13.67
CA PRO A 102 -4.52 -1.94 -12.70
C PRO A 102 -4.70 -3.41 -12.38
N LEU A 103 -4.92 -3.71 -11.09
CA LEU A 103 -5.24 -5.07 -10.68
C LEU A 103 -6.55 -5.53 -11.34
N PRO A 104 -6.74 -6.87 -11.51
CA PRO A 104 -7.97 -7.41 -12.07
C PRO A 104 -9.22 -6.84 -11.36
N HIS A 105 -10.19 -6.41 -12.16
CA HIS A 105 -11.49 -5.89 -11.75
C HIS A 105 -11.50 -4.52 -11.04
N VAL A 106 -10.36 -3.89 -10.81
CA VAL A 106 -10.30 -2.57 -10.15
C VAL A 106 -11.10 -1.52 -10.92
N ILE A 107 -10.92 -1.45 -12.24
CA ILE A 107 -11.59 -0.43 -13.07
C ILE A 107 -13.11 -0.62 -13.00
N GLU A 108 -13.61 -1.84 -13.21
CA GLU A 108 -15.03 -2.16 -13.20
C GLU A 108 -15.67 -1.88 -11.83
N VAL A 109 -14.97 -2.24 -10.74
CA VAL A 109 -15.46 -1.99 -9.38
C VAL A 109 -15.54 -0.50 -9.10
N ILE A 110 -14.48 0.26 -9.42
CA ILE A 110 -14.46 1.72 -9.19
C ILE A 110 -15.53 2.43 -10.00
N ASP A 111 -15.72 2.07 -11.28
CA ASP A 111 -16.76 2.64 -12.11
C ASP A 111 -18.18 2.33 -11.59
N ALA A 112 -18.38 1.11 -11.09
CA ALA A 112 -19.65 0.73 -10.47
C ALA A 112 -19.92 1.53 -9.18
N LEU A 113 -18.90 1.77 -8.37
CA LEU A 113 -19.01 2.56 -7.14
C LEU A 113 -19.30 4.05 -7.44
N ARG A 114 -18.63 4.63 -8.43
CA ARG A 114 -18.91 6.01 -8.89
C ARG A 114 -20.35 6.17 -9.38
N LYS A 115 -20.87 5.20 -10.15
CA LYS A 115 -22.29 5.19 -10.59
C LYS A 115 -23.27 5.14 -9.42
N LYS A 116 -22.87 4.59 -8.26
CA LYS A 116 -23.66 4.60 -7.02
C LYS A 116 -23.46 5.90 -6.19
N GLY A 117 -22.62 6.84 -6.64
CA GLY A 117 -22.40 8.13 -6.01
C GLY A 117 -21.29 8.16 -4.95
N TYR A 118 -20.43 7.14 -4.89
CA TYR A 118 -19.24 7.19 -4.03
C TYR A 118 -18.15 8.05 -4.67
N VAL A 119 -17.43 8.80 -3.84
CA VAL A 119 -16.19 9.50 -4.23
C VAL A 119 -14.98 8.66 -3.88
N ILE A 120 -13.97 8.67 -4.74
CA ILE A 120 -12.80 7.81 -4.66
C ILE A 120 -11.54 8.65 -4.41
N GLY A 121 -11.02 8.59 -3.20
CA GLY A 121 -9.72 9.17 -2.86
C GLY A 121 -8.62 8.12 -2.87
N SER A 122 -7.38 8.58 -2.74
CA SER A 122 -6.25 7.68 -2.53
C SER A 122 -5.16 8.24 -1.64
N THR A 123 -4.47 7.36 -0.91
CA THR A 123 -3.22 7.64 -0.21
C THR A 123 -2.14 6.66 -0.65
N THR A 124 -0.88 7.02 -0.51
CA THR A 124 0.23 6.18 -0.95
C THR A 124 1.51 6.43 -0.17
N GLY A 125 2.38 5.44 -0.10
CA GLY A 125 3.76 5.59 0.36
C GLY A 125 4.73 6.11 -0.71
N TYR A 126 4.26 6.37 -1.93
CA TYR A 126 5.04 7.01 -2.99
C TYR A 126 5.08 8.53 -2.79
N THR A 127 6.19 9.14 -3.23
CA THR A 127 6.32 10.61 -3.27
C THR A 127 5.45 11.21 -4.39
N LYS A 128 5.25 12.52 -4.32
CA LYS A 128 4.51 13.26 -5.37
C LYS A 128 5.14 13.10 -6.75
N GLU A 129 6.47 13.05 -6.83
CA GLU A 129 7.20 12.85 -8.08
C GLU A 129 6.97 11.43 -8.65
N MET A 130 7.01 10.41 -7.80
CA MET A 130 6.69 9.03 -8.20
C MET A 130 5.25 8.93 -8.69
N MET A 131 4.30 9.58 -7.99
CA MET A 131 2.90 9.58 -8.35
C MET A 131 2.58 10.29 -9.67
N LYS A 132 3.38 11.24 -10.12
CA LYS A 132 3.26 11.80 -11.48
C LYS A 132 3.40 10.73 -12.56
N ILE A 133 4.33 9.79 -12.37
CA ILE A 133 4.53 8.68 -13.31
C ILE A 133 3.40 7.66 -13.15
N VAL A 134 3.19 7.17 -11.93
CA VAL A 134 2.23 6.10 -11.65
C VAL A 134 0.81 6.50 -12.06
N SER A 135 0.34 7.67 -11.61
CA SER A 135 -1.03 8.10 -11.89
C SER A 135 -1.25 8.41 -13.37
N SER A 136 -0.25 9.00 -14.05
CA SER A 136 -0.33 9.26 -15.49
C SER A 136 -0.44 7.96 -16.28
N ALA A 137 0.43 6.98 -15.98
CA ALA A 137 0.41 5.70 -16.66
C ALA A 137 -0.85 4.86 -16.33
N ALA A 138 -1.27 4.81 -15.07
CA ALA A 138 -2.50 4.13 -14.66
C ALA A 138 -3.74 4.76 -15.32
N LYS A 139 -3.78 6.09 -15.48
CA LYS A 139 -4.86 6.81 -16.16
C LYS A 139 -4.99 6.38 -17.63
N THR A 140 -3.89 6.21 -18.35
CA THR A 140 -3.92 5.72 -19.74
C THR A 140 -4.45 4.29 -19.85
N LYS A 141 -4.37 3.52 -18.75
CA LYS A 141 -4.86 2.15 -18.62
C LYS A 141 -6.28 2.09 -18.02
N GLY A 142 -6.91 3.25 -17.75
CA GLY A 142 -8.31 3.37 -17.31
C GLY A 142 -8.51 3.57 -15.81
N TYR A 143 -7.47 3.62 -14.98
CA TYR A 143 -7.60 3.82 -13.54
C TYR A 143 -7.16 5.23 -13.12
N MET A 144 -8.06 5.98 -12.47
CA MET A 144 -7.76 7.27 -11.86
C MET A 144 -8.73 7.54 -10.70
N PRO A 145 -8.27 7.73 -9.47
CA PRO A 145 -9.13 8.21 -8.37
C PRO A 145 -9.52 9.68 -8.57
N ASP A 146 -10.52 10.14 -7.81
CA ASP A 146 -10.99 11.54 -7.88
C ASP A 146 -10.03 12.47 -7.16
N ASN A 147 -9.27 11.94 -6.18
CA ASN A 147 -8.22 12.66 -5.49
C ASN A 147 -7.03 11.77 -5.13
N ILE A 148 -5.82 12.33 -5.16
CA ILE A 148 -4.56 11.67 -4.80
C ILE A 148 -3.88 12.52 -3.75
N VAL A 149 -3.57 11.93 -2.59
CA VAL A 149 -2.80 12.59 -1.52
C VAL A 149 -1.57 11.77 -1.20
N THR A 150 -0.43 12.43 -1.21
CA THR A 150 0.87 11.92 -0.81
C THR A 150 1.33 12.54 0.50
N ALA A 151 2.38 12.02 1.12
CA ALA A 151 2.97 12.64 2.29
C ALA A 151 3.46 14.07 2.03
N ASP A 152 3.88 14.37 0.79
CA ASP A 152 4.33 15.72 0.39
C ASP A 152 3.20 16.77 0.50
N ASP A 153 1.94 16.34 0.35
CA ASP A 153 0.77 17.22 0.45
C ASP A 153 0.40 17.55 1.91
N VAL A 154 0.97 16.81 2.87
CA VAL A 154 0.71 16.92 4.30
C VAL A 154 2.00 17.11 5.12
N SER A 155 2.93 17.89 4.59
CA SER A 155 4.20 18.28 5.24
C SER A 155 5.08 17.08 5.66
N GLY A 156 5.04 16.00 4.91
CA GLY A 156 5.83 14.78 5.15
C GLY A 156 5.22 13.79 6.14
N PHE A 157 4.06 14.10 6.72
CA PHE A 157 3.38 13.23 7.68
C PHE A 157 2.57 12.13 6.96
N GLY A 158 3.28 11.17 6.33
CA GLY A 158 2.66 9.99 5.73
C GLY A 158 2.21 8.96 6.77
N ARG A 159 1.92 7.74 6.33
CA ARG A 159 1.51 6.62 7.21
C ARG A 159 2.56 6.34 8.29
N PRO A 160 2.13 6.05 9.51
CA PRO A 160 0.78 5.73 9.95
C PRO A 160 -0.04 6.95 10.42
N TYR A 161 0.42 8.19 10.16
CA TYR A 161 -0.31 9.39 10.53
C TYR A 161 -1.61 9.54 9.73
N PRO A 162 -2.67 10.13 10.27
CA PRO A 162 -3.99 10.20 9.64
C PRO A 162 -4.14 11.31 8.59
N TYR A 163 -3.12 12.13 8.40
CA TYR A 163 -3.23 13.41 7.69
C TYR A 163 -3.56 13.27 6.21
N MET A 164 -3.06 12.23 5.53
CA MET A 164 -3.41 12.01 4.11
C MET A 164 -4.89 11.63 3.96
N ILE A 165 -5.48 10.90 4.91
CA ILE A 165 -6.90 10.60 4.92
C ILE A 165 -7.71 11.89 5.19
N PHE A 166 -7.31 12.71 6.16
CA PHE A 166 -8.00 13.96 6.46
C PHE A 166 -7.92 14.96 5.30
N GLU A 167 -6.79 15.02 4.60
CA GLU A 167 -6.66 15.85 3.41
C GLU A 167 -7.53 15.35 2.26
N ASN A 168 -7.64 14.04 2.03
CA ASN A 168 -8.62 13.47 1.12
C ASN A 168 -10.05 13.86 1.50
N MET A 169 -10.41 13.73 2.77
CA MET A 169 -11.75 14.11 3.27
C MET A 169 -12.05 15.60 3.00
N ARG A 170 -11.08 16.47 3.26
CA ARG A 170 -11.22 17.91 3.02
C ARG A 170 -11.43 18.23 1.53
N GLN A 171 -10.65 17.60 0.64
CA GLN A 171 -10.71 17.86 -0.81
C GLN A 171 -11.95 17.22 -1.47
N LEU A 172 -12.43 16.09 -0.93
CA LEU A 172 -13.61 15.38 -1.41
C LEU A 172 -14.90 15.81 -0.68
N GLU A 173 -14.83 16.84 0.17
CA GLU A 173 -15.97 17.40 0.92
C GLU A 173 -16.67 16.38 1.83
N LEU A 174 -15.92 15.38 2.36
CA LEU A 174 -16.41 14.39 3.32
C LEU A 174 -16.36 14.98 4.71
N GLN A 175 -17.50 14.97 5.43
CA GLN A 175 -17.67 15.73 6.66
C GLN A 175 -17.46 14.90 7.93
N SER A 176 -17.45 13.57 7.82
CA SER A 176 -17.32 12.68 8.97
C SER A 176 -16.43 11.49 8.64
N VAL A 177 -15.58 11.10 9.58
CA VAL A 177 -14.79 9.85 9.47
C VAL A 177 -15.68 8.61 9.33
N HIS A 178 -16.91 8.68 9.84
CA HIS A 178 -17.90 7.61 9.72
C HIS A 178 -18.52 7.49 8.31
N GLU A 179 -18.25 8.44 7.41
CA GLU A 179 -18.64 8.39 6.00
C GLU A 179 -17.57 7.79 5.11
N VAL A 180 -16.43 7.37 5.68
CA VAL A 180 -15.22 6.99 4.95
C VAL A 180 -14.76 5.60 5.31
N ILE A 181 -14.35 4.85 4.31
CA ILE A 181 -13.55 3.63 4.48
C ILE A 181 -12.18 3.81 3.84
N LYS A 182 -11.17 3.22 4.45
CA LYS A 182 -9.83 3.06 3.88
C LYS A 182 -9.63 1.61 3.49
N VAL A 183 -9.26 1.38 2.23
CA VAL A 183 -8.94 0.04 1.70
C VAL A 183 -7.46 0.01 1.33
N GLY A 184 -6.75 -1.00 1.80
CA GLY A 184 -5.34 -1.17 1.48
C GLY A 184 -4.86 -2.60 1.69
N ASP A 185 -3.66 -2.86 1.21
CA ASP A 185 -3.04 -4.20 1.18
C ASP A 185 -1.97 -4.39 2.27
N THR A 186 -1.67 -3.35 3.06
CA THR A 186 -0.60 -3.36 4.07
C THR A 186 -1.12 -3.11 5.49
N LEU A 187 -0.33 -3.54 6.48
CA LEU A 187 -0.60 -3.21 7.88
C LEU A 187 -0.46 -1.70 8.16
N SER A 188 0.33 -0.98 7.36
CA SER A 188 0.43 0.48 7.42
C SER A 188 -0.88 1.17 7.00
N ASP A 189 -1.61 0.62 6.03
CA ASP A 189 -2.95 1.10 5.65
C ASP A 189 -3.94 0.95 6.79
N ILE A 190 -3.91 -0.21 7.46
CA ILE A 190 -4.78 -0.46 8.60
C ILE A 190 -4.48 0.52 9.74
N LYS A 191 -3.20 0.75 10.06
CA LYS A 191 -2.80 1.73 11.09
C LYS A 191 -3.21 3.16 10.72
N GLU A 192 -3.05 3.56 9.46
CA GLU A 192 -3.49 4.87 8.95
C GLU A 192 -5.01 5.06 9.14
N ALA A 193 -5.80 4.03 8.78
CA ALA A 193 -7.24 4.03 8.95
C ALA A 193 -7.65 4.14 10.43
N LEU A 194 -7.07 3.32 11.29
CA LEU A 194 -7.36 3.33 12.73
C LEU A 194 -7.02 4.68 13.39
N ASN A 195 -5.87 5.24 13.05
CA ASN A 195 -5.42 6.53 13.57
C ASN A 195 -6.31 7.69 13.11
N SER A 196 -6.95 7.57 11.95
CA SER A 196 -7.90 8.56 11.43
C SER A 196 -9.34 8.35 11.94
N GLY A 197 -9.64 7.19 12.50
CA GLY A 197 -10.99 6.84 12.94
C GLY A 197 -11.95 6.43 11.82
N VAL A 198 -11.46 6.20 10.60
CA VAL A 198 -12.27 5.66 9.50
C VAL A 198 -12.33 4.13 9.56
N THR A 199 -13.27 3.54 8.84
CA THR A 199 -13.35 2.07 8.74
C THR A 199 -12.16 1.49 7.99
N ALA A 200 -11.43 0.59 8.64
CA ALA A 200 -10.24 -0.07 8.09
C ALA A 200 -10.60 -1.37 7.36
N VAL A 201 -10.23 -1.47 6.08
CA VAL A 201 -10.51 -2.63 5.23
C VAL A 201 -9.20 -3.13 4.60
N GLY A 202 -8.85 -4.39 4.90
CA GLY A 202 -7.75 -5.08 4.23
C GLY A 202 -8.20 -5.72 2.93
N VAL A 203 -7.35 -5.77 1.89
CA VAL A 203 -7.58 -6.54 0.66
C VAL A 203 -6.44 -7.53 0.46
N ILE A 204 -6.77 -8.78 0.13
CA ILE A 204 -5.82 -9.91 0.14
C ILE A 204 -5.22 -10.16 -1.24
N LYS A 205 -6.04 -10.43 -2.26
CA LYS A 205 -5.56 -10.75 -3.61
C LYS A 205 -4.84 -9.57 -4.22
N GLY A 206 -3.62 -9.80 -4.67
CA GLY A 206 -2.74 -8.76 -5.21
C GLY A 206 -1.91 -8.03 -4.16
N SER A 207 -2.09 -8.34 -2.86
CA SER A 207 -1.42 -7.64 -1.77
C SER A 207 0.07 -7.97 -1.65
N SER A 208 0.80 -7.02 -1.05
CA SER A 208 2.19 -7.22 -0.62
C SER A 208 2.32 -8.26 0.50
N ILE A 209 1.26 -8.49 1.29
CA ILE A 209 1.25 -9.51 2.34
C ILE A 209 1.33 -10.92 1.74
N ILE A 210 0.63 -11.17 0.62
CA ILE A 210 0.77 -12.43 -0.12
C ILE A 210 2.07 -12.45 -0.91
N GLY A 211 2.40 -11.35 -1.57
CA GLY A 211 3.65 -11.17 -2.28
C GLY A 211 3.85 -12.05 -3.50
N LEU A 212 2.78 -12.58 -4.08
CA LEU A 212 2.79 -13.38 -5.30
C LEU A 212 2.49 -12.50 -6.51
N SER A 213 3.08 -12.82 -7.65
CA SER A 213 2.65 -12.29 -8.94
C SER A 213 1.27 -12.82 -9.32
N GLU A 214 0.59 -12.16 -10.25
CA GLU A 214 -0.71 -12.64 -10.73
C GLU A 214 -0.62 -14.05 -11.34
N SER A 215 0.45 -14.34 -12.08
CA SER A 215 0.69 -15.66 -12.65
C SER A 215 0.89 -16.75 -11.59
N GLU A 216 1.64 -16.48 -10.54
CA GLU A 216 1.81 -17.39 -9.40
C GLU A 216 0.48 -17.60 -8.69
N TRP A 217 -0.27 -16.54 -8.41
CA TRP A 217 -1.60 -16.62 -7.81
C TRP A 217 -2.57 -17.49 -8.63
N ILE A 218 -2.60 -17.31 -9.95
CA ILE A 218 -3.48 -18.11 -10.83
C ILE A 218 -3.12 -19.59 -10.78
N ASN A 219 -1.82 -19.92 -10.77
CA ASN A 219 -1.31 -21.28 -10.79
C ASN A 219 -1.35 -22.02 -9.44
N LEU A 220 -1.59 -21.31 -8.33
CA LEU A 220 -1.78 -21.96 -7.04
C LEU A 220 -2.99 -22.89 -7.05
N ASN A 221 -2.87 -24.04 -6.39
CA ASN A 221 -4.00 -24.90 -6.14
C ASN A 221 -4.96 -24.31 -5.08
N ASN A 222 -6.18 -24.82 -5.01
CA ASN A 222 -7.20 -24.28 -4.13
C ASN A 222 -6.93 -24.47 -2.62
N VAL A 223 -6.11 -25.44 -2.24
CA VAL A 223 -5.77 -25.68 -0.83
C VAL A 223 -4.80 -24.59 -0.37
N ASP A 224 -3.71 -24.40 -1.09
CA ASP A 224 -2.70 -23.38 -0.77
C ASP A 224 -3.31 -21.97 -0.82
N LYS A 225 -4.20 -21.68 -1.80
CA LYS A 225 -4.94 -20.42 -1.84
C LYS A 225 -5.75 -20.14 -0.57
N LYS A 226 -6.46 -21.16 -0.07
CA LYS A 226 -7.25 -21.00 1.16
C LYS A 226 -6.38 -20.75 2.38
N GLU A 227 -5.26 -21.45 2.50
CA GLU A 227 -4.32 -21.29 3.60
C GLU A 227 -3.72 -19.88 3.62
N ILE A 228 -3.18 -19.43 2.48
CA ILE A 228 -2.62 -18.09 2.31
C ILE A 228 -3.66 -16.99 2.60
N ILE A 229 -4.89 -17.15 2.12
CA ILE A 229 -5.99 -16.21 2.39
C ILE A 229 -6.28 -16.15 3.89
N GLU A 230 -6.39 -17.28 4.56
CA GLU A 230 -6.71 -17.31 5.98
C GLU A 230 -5.58 -16.69 6.82
N GLU A 231 -4.32 -16.99 6.51
CA GLU A 231 -3.17 -16.38 7.19
C GLU A 231 -3.14 -14.85 7.00
N ALA A 232 -3.33 -14.37 5.76
CA ALA A 232 -3.36 -12.94 5.48
C ALA A 232 -4.53 -12.25 6.20
N LYS A 233 -5.71 -12.88 6.21
CA LYS A 233 -6.89 -12.40 6.93
C LYS A 233 -6.64 -12.27 8.41
N GLN A 234 -6.04 -13.28 9.04
CA GLN A 234 -5.69 -13.23 10.46
C GLN A 234 -4.69 -12.11 10.76
N LYS A 235 -3.71 -11.88 9.89
CA LYS A 235 -2.78 -10.76 10.05
C LYS A 235 -3.50 -9.41 10.05
N PHE A 236 -4.40 -9.15 9.09
CA PHE A 236 -5.18 -7.92 9.05
C PHE A 236 -6.05 -7.73 10.28
N LEU A 237 -6.81 -8.77 10.66
CA LEU A 237 -7.70 -8.72 11.82
C LEU A 237 -6.94 -8.50 13.14
N ALA A 238 -5.81 -9.17 13.32
CA ALA A 238 -4.95 -8.99 14.49
C ALA A 238 -4.38 -7.56 14.62
N HIS A 239 -4.28 -6.82 13.50
CA HIS A 239 -3.84 -5.43 13.48
C HIS A 239 -5.00 -4.42 13.48
N GLY A 240 -6.24 -4.88 13.70
CA GLY A 240 -7.40 -4.03 13.91
C GLY A 240 -8.21 -3.70 12.67
N ALA A 241 -8.02 -4.40 11.54
CA ALA A 241 -8.91 -4.24 10.40
C ALA A 241 -10.35 -4.57 10.80
N ASN A 242 -11.29 -3.69 10.42
CA ASN A 242 -12.72 -3.91 10.68
C ASN A 242 -13.27 -4.98 9.75
N TYR A 243 -12.76 -5.01 8.52
CA TYR A 243 -13.14 -5.98 7.47
C TYR A 243 -11.93 -6.39 6.66
N VAL A 244 -12.01 -7.57 6.06
CA VAL A 244 -10.99 -8.08 5.13
C VAL A 244 -11.69 -8.68 3.92
N LEU A 245 -11.31 -8.20 2.73
CA LEU A 245 -11.79 -8.68 1.44
C LEU A 245 -10.79 -9.68 0.87
N ASN A 246 -11.26 -10.80 0.34
CA ASN A 246 -10.41 -11.72 -0.40
C ASN A 246 -10.01 -11.13 -1.75
N ASP A 247 -10.91 -10.35 -2.37
CA ASP A 247 -10.75 -9.73 -3.67
C ASP A 247 -11.49 -8.38 -3.68
N ILE A 248 -10.99 -7.41 -4.45
CA ILE A 248 -11.62 -6.07 -4.57
C ILE A 248 -13.08 -6.14 -5.06
N THR A 249 -13.46 -7.21 -5.75
CA THR A 249 -14.84 -7.43 -6.23
C THR A 249 -15.86 -7.60 -5.10
N GLU A 250 -15.41 -7.89 -3.87
CA GLU A 250 -16.28 -8.00 -2.69
C GLU A 250 -16.64 -6.62 -2.08
N LEU A 251 -15.93 -5.55 -2.49
CA LEU A 251 -16.10 -4.22 -1.92
C LEU A 251 -17.53 -3.66 -2.08
N PRO A 252 -18.23 -3.77 -3.23
CA PRO A 252 -19.60 -3.29 -3.36
C PRO A 252 -20.57 -3.97 -2.39
N LEU A 253 -20.43 -5.28 -2.18
CA LEU A 253 -21.27 -6.05 -1.24
C LEU A 253 -20.98 -5.67 0.22
N LEU A 254 -19.72 -5.44 0.57
CA LEU A 254 -19.35 -4.94 1.89
C LEU A 254 -20.03 -3.60 2.17
N LEU A 255 -19.97 -2.66 1.22
CA LEU A 255 -20.58 -1.34 1.38
C LEU A 255 -22.09 -1.42 1.57
N GLU A 256 -22.78 -2.30 0.86
CA GLU A 256 -24.21 -2.56 1.05
C GLU A 256 -24.48 -3.08 2.47
N SER A 257 -23.70 -4.06 2.93
CA SER A 257 -23.86 -4.65 4.28
C SER A 257 -23.59 -3.68 5.42
N ILE A 258 -22.70 -2.69 5.23
CA ILE A 258 -22.44 -1.64 6.24
C ILE A 258 -23.62 -0.65 6.31
N GLN A 259 -24.29 -0.38 5.20
CA GLN A 259 -25.39 0.58 5.14
C GLN A 259 -26.72 0.02 5.66
N GLU A 260 -26.88 -1.30 5.70
CA GLU A 260 -28.07 -1.99 6.22
C GLU A 260 -28.07 -2.12 7.76
N LYS A 261 -26.93 -1.93 8.40
CA LYS A 261 -26.77 -1.96 9.88
C LYS A 261 -26.99 -0.58 10.49
#